data_caaf9578760cef4399be29595aa24eef
#
_entry.id   caaf9578760cef4399be29595aa24eef
#
_cell.length_a   1.000
_cell.length_b   1.000
_cell.length_c   1.000
_cell.angle_alpha   90.00
_cell.angle_beta   90.00
_cell.angle_gamma   90.00
#
_symmetry.space_group_name_H-M   'P 1'
#
loop_
_entity.id
_entity.type
_entity.pdbx_description
1 polymer ?
#
loop_
_entity_poly.entity_id
_entity_poly.type
_entity_poly.pdbx_seq_one_letter_code
_entity_poly.pdbx_strand_id
1 'polypeptide(L)'
;AEKLPVILAINKIDTLARKELLMERILKFSALYDFTAVVPVSALKGDGVTDLLAELKKLSTPSMHFFPDDTLTDQPERVIAAEIIREKLLRLLNQEIPHVSVEKMRERENSGLMDVEATIYCERESHKGIVIGKKGAMLKKVSTYAREDMERFFNIRIHLQCWVKVKEDWRNREGLIHNF
;
A
#
# COMPACT_ATOMS: atom_id res chain seq x y z
N ALA A 1 -15.06 18.98 24.90
CA ALA A 1 -14.38 18.46 23.72
C ALA A 1 -15.41 18.45 22.58
N GLU A 2 -15.13 19.11 21.48
CA GLU A 2 -15.98 19.06 20.29
C GLU A 2 -16.07 17.62 19.79
N LYS A 3 -17.29 17.14 19.54
CA LYS A 3 -17.53 15.80 19.02
C LYS A 3 -17.23 15.83 17.53
N LEU A 4 -16.11 15.28 17.11
CA LEU A 4 -15.75 15.21 15.68
C LEU A 4 -16.78 14.35 14.92
N PRO A 5 -17.20 14.77 13.73
CA PRO A 5 -18.07 13.96 12.87
C PRO A 5 -17.31 12.71 12.40
N VAL A 6 -17.94 11.55 12.53
CA VAL A 6 -17.33 10.27 12.15
C VAL A 6 -18.21 9.56 11.13
N ILE A 7 -17.62 9.17 10.00
CA ILE A 7 -18.27 8.34 8.98
C ILE A 7 -17.72 6.91 9.10
N LEU A 8 -18.61 5.92 9.17
CA LEU A 8 -18.26 4.51 9.13
C LEU A 8 -18.39 3.98 7.70
N ALA A 9 -17.27 3.57 7.08
CA ALA A 9 -17.27 2.85 5.81
C ALA A 9 -17.16 1.34 6.07
N ILE A 10 -18.19 0.57 5.69
CA ILE A 10 -18.18 -0.90 5.79
C ILE A 10 -17.77 -1.45 4.43
N ASN A 11 -16.48 -1.82 4.30
CA ASN A 11 -15.92 -2.26 3.01
C ASN A 11 -16.10 -3.77 2.77
N LYS A 12 -15.86 -4.18 1.52
CA LYS A 12 -15.93 -5.58 1.02
C LYS A 12 -17.35 -6.16 1.04
N ILE A 13 -18.36 -5.33 0.77
CA ILE A 13 -19.76 -5.82 0.70
C ILE A 13 -19.98 -6.83 -0.44
N ASP A 14 -19.12 -6.81 -1.46
CA ASP A 14 -19.08 -7.78 -2.57
C ASP A 14 -18.80 -9.22 -2.12
N THR A 15 -18.21 -9.41 -0.93
CA THR A 15 -17.93 -10.73 -0.37
C THR A 15 -19.09 -11.31 0.44
N LEU A 16 -20.13 -10.53 0.68
CA LEU A 16 -21.29 -10.99 1.47
C LEU A 16 -22.20 -11.89 0.65
N ALA A 17 -22.46 -13.06 1.15
CA ALA A 17 -23.35 -14.05 0.49
C ALA A 17 -24.81 -13.57 0.43
N ARG A 18 -25.25 -12.73 1.38
CA ARG A 18 -26.63 -12.24 1.50
C ARG A 18 -26.64 -10.80 2.02
N LYS A 19 -27.59 -9.99 1.51
CA LYS A 19 -27.76 -8.57 1.91
C LYS A 19 -28.17 -8.41 3.37
N GLU A 20 -28.88 -9.36 3.95
CA GLU A 20 -29.31 -9.35 5.35
C GLU A 20 -28.11 -9.26 6.31
N LEU A 21 -27.00 -9.92 5.98
CA LEU A 21 -25.76 -9.86 6.76
C LEU A 21 -25.15 -8.43 6.82
N LEU A 22 -25.40 -7.64 5.79
CA LEU A 22 -24.98 -6.24 5.80
C LEU A 22 -25.80 -5.42 6.80
N MET A 23 -27.13 -5.61 6.83
CA MET A 23 -28.02 -4.92 7.77
C MET A 23 -27.67 -5.26 9.22
N GLU A 24 -27.39 -6.52 9.51
CA GLU A 24 -26.94 -6.97 10.85
C GLU A 24 -25.65 -6.26 11.27
N ARG A 25 -24.68 -6.14 10.35
CA ARG A 25 -23.41 -5.43 10.62
C ARG A 25 -23.64 -3.94 10.86
N ILE A 26 -24.46 -3.29 10.02
CA ILE A 26 -24.80 -1.87 10.20
C ILE A 26 -25.42 -1.64 11.58
N LEU A 27 -26.43 -2.42 11.96
CA LEU A 27 -27.09 -2.32 13.27
C LEU A 27 -26.11 -2.52 14.42
N LYS A 28 -25.25 -3.56 14.33
CA LYS A 28 -24.25 -3.84 15.35
C LYS A 28 -23.25 -2.68 15.54
N PHE A 29 -22.75 -2.10 14.48
CA PHE A 29 -21.79 -1.00 14.59
C PHE A 29 -22.46 0.32 14.99
N SER A 30 -23.66 0.61 14.49
CA SER A 30 -24.41 1.81 14.86
C SER A 30 -24.80 1.84 16.35
N ALA A 31 -24.89 0.68 16.99
CA ALA A 31 -25.10 0.61 18.43
C ALA A 31 -23.86 0.96 19.27
N LEU A 32 -22.65 0.95 18.66
CA LEU A 32 -21.39 1.22 19.37
C LEU A 32 -21.00 2.70 19.36
N TYR A 33 -21.44 3.44 18.35
CA TYR A 33 -21.08 4.85 18.21
C TYR A 33 -22.12 5.59 17.37
N ASP A 34 -22.32 6.87 17.66
CA ASP A 34 -23.21 7.77 16.93
C ASP A 34 -22.48 8.31 15.69
N PHE A 35 -22.49 7.53 14.60
CA PHE A 35 -21.87 7.92 13.34
C PHE A 35 -22.70 8.97 12.61
N THR A 36 -22.05 9.96 12.00
CA THR A 36 -22.67 10.95 11.12
C THR A 36 -23.31 10.28 9.90
N ALA A 37 -22.63 9.25 9.36
CA ALA A 37 -23.14 8.39 8.31
C ALA A 37 -22.52 7.00 8.39
N VAL A 38 -23.27 5.99 7.91
CA VAL A 38 -22.77 4.61 7.74
C VAL A 38 -22.90 4.25 6.27
N VAL A 39 -21.78 4.06 5.57
CA VAL A 39 -21.75 3.87 4.13
C VAL A 39 -21.18 2.48 3.80
N PRO A 40 -22.01 1.56 3.31
CA PRO A 40 -21.54 0.28 2.78
C PRO A 40 -20.81 0.49 1.44
N VAL A 41 -19.61 -0.08 1.29
CA VAL A 41 -18.81 0.07 0.07
C VAL A 41 -18.20 -1.25 -0.40
N SER A 42 -17.96 -1.38 -1.68
CA SER A 42 -16.98 -2.29 -2.25
C SER A 42 -15.95 -1.47 -3.01
N ALA A 43 -14.81 -1.22 -2.41
CA ALA A 43 -13.72 -0.51 -3.07
C ALA A 43 -13.26 -1.26 -4.35
N LEU A 44 -13.35 -2.61 -4.35
CA LEU A 44 -12.99 -3.43 -5.50
C LEU A 44 -13.94 -3.25 -6.68
N LYS A 45 -15.25 -3.12 -6.42
CA LYS A 45 -16.30 -3.00 -7.45
C LYS A 45 -16.70 -1.55 -7.74
N GLY A 46 -16.31 -0.63 -6.88
CA GLY A 46 -16.76 0.77 -6.95
C GLY A 46 -18.11 1.06 -6.31
N ASP A 47 -18.80 0.03 -5.80
CA ASP A 47 -20.12 0.18 -5.20
C ASP A 47 -20.05 1.05 -3.93
N GLY A 48 -20.92 2.04 -3.78
CA GLY A 48 -21.00 2.93 -2.63
C GLY A 48 -19.84 3.93 -2.48
N VAL A 49 -18.81 3.89 -3.36
CA VAL A 49 -17.66 4.82 -3.29
C VAL A 49 -18.07 6.25 -3.56
N THR A 50 -19.00 6.47 -4.51
CA THR A 50 -19.53 7.80 -4.81
C THR A 50 -20.33 8.35 -3.64
N ASP A 51 -21.11 7.50 -2.95
CA ASP A 51 -21.89 7.90 -1.78
C ASP A 51 -20.96 8.27 -0.61
N LEU A 52 -19.91 7.47 -0.37
CA LEU A 52 -18.89 7.79 0.62
C LEU A 52 -18.22 9.14 0.33
N LEU A 53 -17.85 9.40 -0.91
CA LEU A 53 -17.27 10.67 -1.32
C LEU A 53 -18.24 11.84 -1.11
N ALA A 54 -19.54 11.65 -1.39
CA ALA A 54 -20.57 12.66 -1.16
C ALA A 54 -20.70 13.00 0.34
N GLU A 55 -20.69 12.00 1.22
CA GLU A 55 -20.73 12.22 2.67
C GLU A 55 -19.49 12.95 3.17
N LEU A 56 -18.29 12.57 2.69
CA LEU A 56 -17.04 13.25 3.04
C LEU A 56 -17.03 14.71 2.59
N LYS A 57 -17.54 15.01 1.39
CA LYS A 57 -17.65 16.39 0.88
C LYS A 57 -18.55 17.28 1.72
N LYS A 58 -19.61 16.75 2.33
CA LYS A 58 -20.50 17.52 3.24
C LYS A 58 -19.76 18.00 4.49
N LEU A 59 -18.75 17.27 4.91
CA LEU A 59 -17.96 17.56 6.11
C LEU A 59 -16.70 18.39 5.81
N SER A 60 -16.36 18.57 4.53
CA SER A 60 -15.21 19.39 4.13
C SER A 60 -15.52 20.87 4.30
N THR A 61 -14.56 21.62 4.83
CA THR A 61 -14.62 23.07 4.96
C THR A 61 -13.59 23.73 4.07
N PRO A 62 -13.84 24.95 3.53
CA PRO A 62 -12.84 25.72 2.83
C PRO A 62 -11.60 25.90 3.72
N SER A 63 -10.43 25.53 3.22
CA SER A 63 -9.15 25.65 3.91
C SER A 63 -8.06 26.03 2.93
N MET A 64 -6.90 26.48 3.45
CA MET A 64 -5.72 26.61 2.63
C MET A 64 -5.21 25.22 2.22
N HIS A 65 -4.60 25.11 1.06
CA HIS A 65 -3.91 23.89 0.66
C HIS A 65 -2.68 23.68 1.54
N PHE A 66 -2.57 22.53 2.18
CA PHE A 66 -1.40 22.18 3.01
C PHE A 66 -0.22 21.74 2.17
N PHE A 67 -0.48 21.27 0.96
CA PHE A 67 0.52 20.85 -0.02
C PHE A 67 0.35 21.60 -1.34
N PRO A 68 1.42 21.87 -2.09
CA PRO A 68 1.33 22.38 -3.46
C PRO A 68 0.47 21.47 -4.34
N ASP A 69 -0.22 22.08 -5.33
CA ASP A 69 -1.16 21.33 -6.21
C ASP A 69 -0.49 20.25 -7.07
N ASP A 70 0.82 20.37 -7.30
CA ASP A 70 1.65 19.42 -8.03
C ASP A 70 2.28 18.32 -7.14
N THR A 71 2.06 18.38 -5.83
CA THR A 71 2.56 17.38 -4.90
C THR A 71 1.70 16.12 -4.92
N LEU A 72 2.21 15.04 -5.50
CA LEU A 72 1.51 13.74 -5.58
C LEU A 72 1.46 13.02 -4.22
N THR A 73 2.48 13.23 -3.37
CA THR A 73 2.63 12.56 -2.07
C THR A 73 3.66 13.30 -1.22
N ASP A 74 3.50 13.19 0.10
CA ASP A 74 4.46 13.68 1.10
C ASP A 74 5.48 12.61 1.52
N GLN A 75 5.35 11.40 0.96
CA GLN A 75 6.21 10.28 1.33
C GLN A 75 7.59 10.40 0.69
N PRO A 76 8.68 10.05 1.43
CA PRO A 76 10.02 9.97 0.86
C PRO A 76 10.08 9.01 -0.35
N GLU A 77 10.86 9.36 -1.36
CA GLU A 77 11.03 8.56 -2.59
C GLU A 77 11.39 7.10 -2.32
N ARG A 78 12.18 6.84 -1.27
CA ARG A 78 12.54 5.47 -0.84
C ARG A 78 11.33 4.65 -0.41
N VAL A 79 10.38 5.28 0.29
CA VAL A 79 9.14 4.63 0.73
C VAL A 79 8.29 4.29 -0.48
N ILE A 80 8.16 5.22 -1.43
CA ILE A 80 7.42 5.00 -2.68
C ILE A 80 8.03 3.85 -3.47
N ALA A 81 9.35 3.84 -3.63
CA ALA A 81 10.06 2.76 -4.34
C ALA A 81 9.86 1.40 -3.65
N ALA A 82 9.90 1.35 -2.31
CA ALA A 82 9.62 0.13 -1.54
C ALA A 82 8.19 -0.36 -1.75
N GLU A 83 7.19 0.55 -1.74
CA GLU A 83 5.79 0.20 -1.95
C GLU A 83 5.50 -0.25 -3.39
N ILE A 84 6.17 0.31 -4.40
CA ILE A 84 6.08 -0.17 -5.78
C ILE A 84 6.57 -1.62 -5.87
N ILE A 85 7.71 -1.96 -5.26
CA ILE A 85 8.21 -3.35 -5.23
C ILE A 85 7.22 -4.25 -4.49
N ARG A 86 6.72 -3.80 -3.33
CA ARG A 86 5.77 -4.54 -2.49
C ARG A 86 4.48 -4.83 -3.24
N GLU A 87 3.96 -3.90 -3.99
CA GLU A 87 2.79 -4.08 -4.86
C GLU A 87 3.00 -5.21 -5.88
N LYS A 88 4.18 -5.25 -6.53
CA LYS A 88 4.46 -6.33 -7.50
C LYS A 88 4.57 -7.69 -6.83
N LEU A 89 5.17 -7.76 -5.64
CA LEU A 89 5.18 -8.97 -4.84
C LEU A 89 3.75 -9.43 -4.51
N LEU A 90 2.89 -8.53 -4.03
CA LEU A 90 1.49 -8.80 -3.73
C LEU A 90 0.69 -9.34 -4.92
N ARG A 91 0.91 -8.77 -6.10
CA ARG A 91 0.20 -9.17 -7.32
C ARG A 91 0.70 -10.48 -7.93
N LEU A 92 1.98 -10.80 -7.73
CA LEU A 92 2.61 -11.96 -8.35
C LEU A 92 2.73 -13.17 -7.43
N LEU A 93 2.65 -12.96 -6.10
CA LEU A 93 2.70 -14.01 -5.10
C LEU A 93 1.31 -14.22 -4.50
N ASN A 94 0.85 -15.48 -4.47
CA ASN A 94 -0.47 -15.83 -3.94
C ASN A 94 -0.54 -15.86 -2.41
N GLN A 95 0.58 -15.85 -1.72
CA GLN A 95 0.68 -15.99 -0.27
C GLN A 95 1.83 -15.14 0.27
N GLU A 96 1.62 -14.58 1.47
CA GLU A 96 2.55 -13.84 2.33
C GLU A 96 3.26 -12.62 1.68
N ILE A 97 3.12 -11.51 2.37
CA ILE A 97 3.67 -10.23 1.95
C ILE A 97 5.04 -10.08 2.62
N PRO A 98 6.15 -10.18 1.86
CA PRO A 98 7.45 -9.82 2.39
C PRO A 98 7.51 -8.33 2.72
N HIS A 99 8.38 -7.99 3.67
CA HIS A 99 8.74 -6.59 3.88
C HIS A 99 9.79 -6.15 2.86
N VAL A 100 9.67 -4.93 2.37
CA VAL A 100 10.63 -4.36 1.41
C VAL A 100 11.25 -3.11 2.03
N SER A 101 12.58 -3.06 2.02
CA SER A 101 13.36 -1.88 2.39
C SER A 101 14.21 -1.43 1.22
N VAL A 102 14.20 -0.14 0.94
CA VAL A 102 15.12 0.49 -0.03
C VAL A 102 16.31 1.05 0.74
N GLU A 103 17.45 0.38 0.63
CA GLU A 103 18.67 0.71 1.37
C GLU A 103 19.42 1.87 0.73
N LYS A 104 19.39 1.95 -0.60
CA LYS A 104 20.08 2.99 -1.35
C LYS A 104 19.23 3.47 -2.53
N MET A 105 19.17 4.78 -2.68
CA MET A 105 18.56 5.44 -3.82
C MET A 105 19.39 6.67 -4.14
N ARG A 106 20.06 6.66 -5.28
CA ARG A 106 21.01 7.71 -5.67
C ARG A 106 21.01 7.91 -7.18
N GLU A 107 20.82 9.14 -7.60
CA GLU A 107 21.02 9.52 -8.99
C GLU A 107 22.51 9.54 -9.32
N ARG A 108 22.88 8.97 -10.47
CA ARG A 108 24.25 9.06 -11.00
C ARG A 108 24.43 10.39 -11.68
N GLU A 109 25.47 11.11 -11.27
CA GLU A 109 25.82 12.40 -11.86
C GLU A 109 25.88 12.34 -13.40
N ASN A 110 25.24 13.29 -14.06
CA ASN A 110 25.22 13.48 -15.52
C ASN A 110 24.76 12.28 -16.37
N SER A 111 24.03 11.31 -15.79
CA SER A 111 23.64 10.09 -16.54
C SER A 111 22.13 9.96 -16.78
N GLY A 112 21.30 10.72 -16.06
CA GLY A 112 19.84 10.51 -16.08
C GLY A 112 19.45 9.08 -15.68
N LEU A 113 20.22 8.47 -14.78
CA LEU A 113 20.04 7.12 -14.29
C LEU A 113 20.09 7.13 -12.76
N MET A 114 19.10 6.49 -12.13
CA MET A 114 19.03 6.33 -10.69
C MET A 114 19.31 4.88 -10.28
N ASP A 115 20.28 4.67 -9.39
CA ASP A 115 20.52 3.38 -8.75
C ASP A 115 19.58 3.21 -7.56
N VAL A 116 18.84 2.10 -7.55
CA VAL A 116 17.96 1.70 -6.46
C VAL A 116 18.36 0.32 -5.98
N GLU A 117 18.75 0.23 -4.71
CA GLU A 117 19.10 -1.02 -4.06
C GLU A 117 18.02 -1.34 -3.01
N ALA A 118 17.36 -2.49 -3.16
CA ALA A 118 16.27 -2.92 -2.30
C ALA A 118 16.50 -4.32 -1.74
N THR A 119 16.13 -4.52 -0.48
CA THR A 119 16.13 -5.83 0.16
C THR A 119 14.69 -6.26 0.49
N ILE A 120 14.34 -7.45 0.06
CA ILE A 120 13.08 -8.11 0.33
C ILE A 120 13.30 -9.08 1.50
N TYR A 121 12.64 -8.81 2.63
CA TYR A 121 12.77 -9.62 3.84
C TYR A 121 11.64 -10.64 3.93
N CYS A 122 11.99 -11.92 4.00
CA CYS A 122 11.08 -13.03 4.22
C CYS A 122 11.23 -13.56 5.64
N GLU A 123 10.18 -14.13 6.24
CA GLU A 123 10.26 -14.72 7.57
C GLU A 123 10.95 -16.09 7.59
N ARG A 124 10.86 -16.84 6.47
CA ARG A 124 11.36 -18.23 6.39
C ARG A 124 12.10 -18.47 5.07
N GLU A 125 12.99 -19.46 5.06
CA GLU A 125 13.71 -19.88 3.84
C GLU A 125 12.73 -20.39 2.75
N SER A 126 11.62 -21.05 3.13
CA SER A 126 10.60 -21.48 2.18
C SER A 126 9.99 -20.29 1.41
N HIS A 127 9.73 -19.18 2.09
CA HIS A 127 9.21 -17.95 1.47
C HIS A 127 10.23 -17.30 0.54
N LYS A 128 11.51 -17.28 0.94
CA LYS A 128 12.61 -16.80 0.10
C LYS A 128 12.68 -17.58 -1.22
N GLY A 129 12.53 -18.91 -1.15
CA GLY A 129 12.46 -19.76 -2.34
C GLY A 129 11.33 -19.39 -3.29
N ILE A 130 10.14 -19.06 -2.76
CA ILE A 130 8.98 -18.62 -3.54
C ILE A 130 9.24 -17.26 -4.19
N VAL A 131 9.78 -16.29 -3.45
CA VAL A 131 10.09 -14.94 -3.94
C VAL A 131 11.16 -14.96 -5.03
N ILE A 132 12.18 -15.79 -4.90
CA ILE A 132 13.23 -15.96 -5.92
C ILE A 132 12.66 -16.71 -7.13
N GLY A 133 11.91 -17.77 -6.89
CA GLY A 133 11.36 -18.63 -7.93
C GLY A 133 12.40 -19.50 -8.63
N LYS A 134 11.93 -20.37 -9.53
CA LYS A 134 12.82 -21.29 -10.28
C LYS A 134 13.86 -20.50 -11.08
N LYS A 135 15.14 -20.73 -10.79
CA LYS A 135 16.29 -20.03 -11.40
C LYS A 135 16.19 -18.48 -11.36
N GLY A 136 15.55 -17.92 -10.32
CA GLY A 136 15.41 -16.47 -10.16
C GLY A 136 14.30 -15.82 -11.01
N ALA A 137 13.47 -16.59 -11.69
CA ALA A 137 12.49 -16.08 -12.66
C ALA A 137 11.43 -15.17 -11.99
N MET A 138 10.98 -15.49 -10.78
CA MET A 138 9.98 -14.66 -10.09
C MET A 138 10.57 -13.32 -9.66
N LEU A 139 11.75 -13.33 -9.03
CA LEU A 139 12.44 -12.10 -8.62
C LEU A 139 12.75 -11.21 -9.82
N LYS A 140 13.19 -11.79 -10.95
CA LYS A 140 13.40 -11.04 -12.19
C LYS A 140 12.13 -10.38 -12.68
N LYS A 141 10.98 -11.09 -12.65
CA LYS A 141 9.68 -10.55 -13.07
C LYS A 141 9.24 -9.40 -12.17
N VAL A 142 9.33 -9.57 -10.83
CA VAL A 142 9.03 -8.52 -9.86
C VAL A 142 9.89 -7.28 -10.11
N SER A 143 11.21 -7.45 -10.21
CA SER A 143 12.15 -6.35 -10.43
C SER A 143 11.90 -5.62 -11.76
N THR A 144 11.57 -6.36 -12.83
CA THR A 144 11.27 -5.74 -14.13
C THR A 144 10.04 -4.84 -14.04
N TYR A 145 8.94 -5.35 -13.50
CA TYR A 145 7.70 -4.58 -13.39
C TYR A 145 7.83 -3.41 -12.40
N ALA A 146 8.54 -3.61 -11.28
CA ALA A 146 8.79 -2.54 -10.33
C ALA A 146 9.64 -1.42 -10.95
N ARG A 147 10.69 -1.78 -11.70
CA ARG A 147 11.53 -0.82 -12.41
C ARG A 147 10.72 0.03 -13.40
N GLU A 148 9.89 -0.62 -14.21
CA GLU A 148 9.05 0.08 -15.20
C GLU A 148 8.07 1.06 -14.55
N ASP A 149 7.49 0.70 -13.41
CA ASP A 149 6.58 1.59 -12.67
C ASP A 149 7.34 2.74 -11.99
N MET A 150 8.54 2.47 -11.43
CA MET A 150 9.40 3.50 -10.87
C MET A 150 9.85 4.50 -11.94
N GLU A 151 10.26 4.01 -13.13
CA GLU A 151 10.66 4.87 -14.25
C GLU A 151 9.52 5.82 -14.67
N ARG A 152 8.29 5.33 -14.69
CA ARG A 152 7.10 6.16 -14.95
C ARG A 152 6.81 7.16 -13.84
N PHE A 153 6.97 6.75 -12.58
CA PHE A 153 6.64 7.60 -11.44
C PHE A 153 7.69 8.71 -11.25
N PHE A 154 8.98 8.36 -11.28
CA PHE A 154 10.08 9.30 -11.04
C PHE A 154 10.54 10.03 -12.31
N ASN A 155 10.02 9.65 -13.48
CA ASN A 155 10.41 10.21 -14.79
C ASN A 155 11.93 10.20 -15.04
N ILE A 156 12.60 9.15 -14.58
CA ILE A 156 14.05 8.92 -14.73
C ILE A 156 14.31 7.43 -14.98
N ARG A 157 15.38 7.08 -15.67
CA ARG A 157 15.77 5.69 -15.85
C ARG A 157 16.24 5.09 -14.53
N ILE A 158 15.86 3.82 -14.27
CA ILE A 158 16.14 3.13 -13.01
C ILE A 158 17.01 1.90 -13.27
N HIS A 159 18.09 1.79 -12.51
CA HIS A 159 18.84 0.56 -12.33
C HIS A 159 18.47 -0.06 -10.99
N LEU A 160 17.53 -1.01 -11.01
CA LEU A 160 17.01 -1.66 -9.80
C LEU A 160 17.75 -2.96 -9.51
N GLN A 161 18.30 -3.06 -8.30
CA GLN A 161 18.87 -4.29 -7.74
C GLN A 161 18.05 -4.73 -6.54
N CYS A 162 17.60 -5.99 -6.54
CA CYS A 162 16.84 -6.57 -5.45
C CYS A 162 17.54 -7.78 -4.86
N TRP A 163 17.65 -7.82 -3.53
CA TRP A 163 18.13 -8.97 -2.77
C TRP A 163 17.01 -9.57 -1.95
N VAL A 164 17.07 -10.86 -1.68
CA VAL A 164 16.12 -11.54 -0.81
C VAL A 164 16.88 -12.10 0.39
N LYS A 165 16.50 -11.64 1.58
CA LYS A 165 17.09 -12.06 2.86
C LYS A 165 16.01 -12.68 3.75
N VAL A 166 16.41 -13.65 4.58
CA VAL A 166 15.54 -14.17 5.64
C VAL A 166 15.82 -13.42 6.92
N LYS A 167 14.77 -12.99 7.60
CA LYS A 167 14.82 -12.32 8.89
C LYS A 167 13.65 -12.82 9.71
N GLU A 168 13.91 -13.75 10.60
CA GLU A 168 12.90 -14.36 11.45
C GLU A 168 12.26 -13.32 12.38
N ASP A 169 10.95 -13.45 12.59
CA ASP A 169 10.15 -12.66 13.53
C ASP A 169 10.26 -11.12 13.38
N TRP A 170 10.50 -10.65 12.15
CA TRP A 170 10.64 -9.21 11.92
C TRP A 170 9.35 -8.42 12.21
N ARG A 171 8.17 -9.06 12.11
CA ARG A 171 6.85 -8.43 12.35
C ARG A 171 6.62 -8.04 13.80
N ASN A 172 7.25 -8.74 14.75
CA ASN A 172 7.04 -8.53 16.18
C ASN A 172 8.13 -7.68 16.84
N ARG A 173 9.12 -7.22 16.07
CA ARG A 173 10.22 -6.39 16.60
C ARG A 173 9.91 -4.91 16.40
N GLU A 174 9.32 -4.27 17.41
CA GLU A 174 8.96 -2.83 17.39
C GLU A 174 10.12 -1.91 16.94
N GLY A 175 11.36 -2.18 17.34
CA GLY A 175 12.53 -1.42 16.93
C GLY A 175 12.90 -1.51 15.44
N LEU A 176 12.28 -2.42 14.67
CA LEU A 176 12.46 -2.52 13.23
C LEU A 176 11.37 -1.79 12.46
N ILE A 177 10.19 -1.64 13.04
CA ILE A 177 9.05 -0.92 12.44
C ILE A 177 9.33 0.59 12.38
N HIS A 178 10.12 1.13 13.33
CA HIS A 178 10.47 2.55 13.36
C HIS A 178 11.71 2.94 12.52
N ASN A 179 12.46 1.97 12.01
CA ASN A 179 13.63 2.19 11.16
C ASN A 179 13.37 1.92 9.67
N PHE A 180 12.10 1.87 9.28
CA PHE A 180 11.67 1.67 7.90
C PHE A 180 10.91 2.87 7.37
#